data_4cd5b007e0ac9dc63e3ddd49b92a5407
#
_entry.id   4cd5b007e0ac9dc63e3ddd49b92a5407
#
_cell.length_a   1.000
_cell.length_b   1.000
_cell.length_c   1.000
_cell.angle_alpha   90.00
_cell.angle_beta   90.00
_cell.angle_gamma   90.00
#
_symmetry.space_group_name_H-M   'P 1'
#
loop_
_entity.id
_entity.type
_entity.pdbx_description
1 polymer ?
#
loop_
_entity_poly.entity_id
_entity_poly.type
_entity_poly.pdbx_seq_one_letter_code
_entity_poly.pdbx_strand_id
1 'polypeptide(L)' 'WGSHGEILPDEVQYSLCAELEALERERITNALKLASGNQTKAAISLDIGRTALIAKMKKYHL' A
#
# COMPACT_ATOMS: atom_id res chain seq x y z
N TRP A 1 -18.41 -11.02 20.95
CA TRP A 1 -17.41 -10.48 20.83
C TRP A 1 -17.48 -9.28 20.11
N GLY A 2 -18.39 -9.24 19.60
CA GLY A 2 -18.62 -8.14 19.08
C GLY A 2 -18.32 -6.97 19.86
N SER A 3 -18.29 -7.11 20.94
CA SER A 3 -18.07 -6.01 21.74
C SER A 3 -17.04 -5.24 21.16
N HIS A 4 -16.53 -5.82 20.35
CA HIS A 4 -15.61 -5.17 20.01
C HIS A 4 -15.84 -4.19 19.18
N GLY A 5 -16.71 -4.16 18.93
CA GLY A 5 -17.05 -3.12 18.17
C GLY A 5 -16.67 -1.94 18.81
N GLU A 6 -16.26 -2.16 19.76
CA GLU A 6 -15.98 -1.23 20.46
C GLU A 6 -15.00 -0.45 20.07
N ILE A 7 -14.79 0.43 20.61
CA ILE A 7 -13.89 1.42 20.33
C ILE A 7 -12.51 1.02 20.43
N LEU A 8 -11.82 1.07 19.37
CA LEU A 8 -10.42 0.78 19.41
C LEU A 8 -9.66 2.05 19.76
N PRO A 9 -8.64 1.96 20.56
CA PRO A 9 -7.79 3.10 20.84
C PRO A 9 -7.18 3.65 19.56
N ASP A 10 -7.00 4.93 19.50
CA ASP A 10 -6.41 5.53 18.34
C ASP A 10 -5.05 4.92 18.03
N GLU A 11 -4.29 4.55 19.02
CA GLU A 11 -3.01 3.92 18.79
C GLU A 11 -3.13 2.64 17.98
N VAL A 12 -4.13 1.84 18.26
CA VAL A 12 -4.35 0.60 17.54
C VAL A 12 -4.74 0.90 16.10
N GLN A 13 -5.56 1.91 15.90
CA GLN A 13 -5.96 2.30 14.56
C GLN A 13 -4.77 2.79 13.75
N TYR A 14 -3.91 3.57 14.36
CA TYR A 14 -2.74 4.05 13.66
C TYR A 14 -1.79 2.91 13.34
N SER A 15 -1.64 1.94 14.24
CA SER A 15 -0.79 0.80 13.98
C SER A 15 -1.30 -0.03 12.80
N LEU A 16 -2.61 -0.23 12.72
CA LEU A 16 -3.18 -0.97 11.61
C LEU A 16 -2.96 -0.23 10.29
N CYS A 17 -3.14 1.08 10.29
CA CYS A 17 -2.88 1.87 9.09
C CYS A 17 -1.42 1.79 8.68
N ALA A 18 -0.51 1.84 9.64
CA ALA A 18 0.90 1.74 9.35
C ALA A 18 1.26 0.37 8.77
N GLU A 19 0.65 -0.68 9.29
CA GLU A 19 0.89 -2.02 8.77
C GLU A 19 0.37 -2.16 7.34
N LEU A 20 -0.80 -1.65 7.06
CA LEU A 20 -1.36 -1.69 5.71
C LEU A 20 -0.51 -0.89 4.74
N GLU A 21 -0.03 0.26 5.17
CA GLU A 21 0.83 1.07 4.33
C GLU A 21 2.17 0.39 4.07
N ALA A 22 2.72 -0.28 5.07
CA ALA A 22 3.96 -1.01 4.92
C ALA A 22 3.80 -2.17 3.91
N LEU A 23 2.69 -2.89 3.98
CA LEU A 23 2.40 -3.96 3.05
C LEU A 23 2.22 -3.42 1.63
N GLU A 24 1.50 -2.31 1.51
CA GLU A 24 1.28 -1.70 0.21
C GLU A 24 2.59 -1.24 -0.41
N ARG A 25 3.42 -0.58 0.39
CA ARG A 25 4.73 -0.13 -0.06
C ARG A 25 5.58 -1.30 -0.52
N GLU A 26 5.57 -2.40 0.24
CA GLU A 26 6.33 -3.58 -0.11
C GLU A 26 5.83 -4.19 -1.42
N ARG A 27 4.53 -4.26 -1.61
CA ARG A 27 3.96 -4.79 -2.86
C ARG A 27 4.35 -3.94 -4.05
N ILE A 28 4.30 -2.62 -3.89
CA ILE A 28 4.68 -1.71 -4.96
C ILE A 28 6.17 -1.85 -5.28
N THR A 29 7.01 -1.91 -4.25
CA THR A 29 8.44 -2.08 -4.43
C THR A 29 8.75 -3.37 -5.17
N ASN A 30 8.12 -4.47 -4.78
CA ASN A 30 8.33 -5.76 -5.42
C ASN A 30 7.84 -5.73 -6.88
N ALA A 31 6.69 -5.14 -7.14
CA ALA A 31 6.15 -5.02 -8.49
C ALA A 31 7.11 -4.22 -9.40
N LEU A 32 7.66 -3.13 -8.87
CA LEU A 32 8.62 -2.33 -9.62
C LEU A 32 9.90 -3.10 -9.90
N LYS A 33 10.37 -3.89 -8.95
CA LYS A 33 11.56 -4.71 -9.16
C LYS A 33 11.32 -5.75 -10.24
N LEU A 34 10.18 -6.43 -10.18
CA LEU A 34 9.85 -7.46 -11.16
C LEU A 34 9.61 -6.86 -12.54
N ALA A 35 9.16 -5.64 -12.60
CA ALA A 35 8.92 -4.94 -13.85
C ALA A 35 10.16 -4.17 -14.34
N SER A 36 11.27 -4.33 -13.65
CA SER A 36 12.52 -3.64 -13.99
C SER A 36 12.35 -2.12 -14.06
N GLY A 37 11.56 -1.59 -13.15
CA GLY A 37 11.32 -0.15 -13.11
C GLY A 37 10.23 0.34 -14.05
N ASN A 38 9.60 -0.55 -14.79
CA ASN A 38 8.53 -0.17 -15.70
C ASN A 38 7.24 0.06 -14.94
N GLN A 39 6.86 1.32 -14.80
CA GLN A 39 5.67 1.69 -14.04
C GLN A 39 4.40 1.10 -14.61
N THR A 40 4.27 1.04 -15.92
CA THR A 40 3.09 0.50 -16.56
C THR A 40 2.92 -0.98 -16.24
N LYS A 41 4.01 -1.75 -16.34
CA LYS A 41 3.95 -3.17 -16.03
C LYS A 41 3.68 -3.40 -14.54
N ALA A 42 4.29 -2.61 -13.69
CA ALA A 42 4.06 -2.70 -12.25
C ALA A 42 2.60 -2.41 -11.91
N ALA A 43 2.01 -1.39 -12.52
CA ALA A 43 0.62 -1.06 -12.30
C ALA A 43 -0.31 -2.19 -12.74
N ILE A 44 -0.01 -2.81 -13.86
CA ILE A 44 -0.79 -3.95 -14.35
C ILE A 44 -0.68 -5.12 -13.36
N SER A 45 0.52 -5.39 -12.86
CA SER A 45 0.73 -6.46 -11.88
C SER A 45 -0.06 -6.23 -10.60
N LEU A 46 -0.21 -4.98 -10.21
CA LEU A 46 -0.95 -4.61 -9.00
C LEU A 46 -2.45 -4.41 -9.25
N ASP A 47 -2.86 -4.51 -10.51
CA ASP A 47 -4.24 -4.32 -10.93
C ASP A 47 -4.74 -2.91 -10.57
N ILE A 48 -3.92 -1.91 -10.79
CA ILE A 48 -4.28 -0.52 -10.56
C ILE A 48 -3.88 0.32 -11.77
N GLY A 49 -4.42 1.50 -11.86
CA GLY A 49 -4.04 2.40 -12.94
C GLY A 49 -2.66 2.98 -12.72
N ARG A 50 -1.98 3.35 -13.78
CA ARG A 50 -0.66 3.96 -13.69
C ARG A 50 -0.67 5.24 -12.86
N THR A 51 -1.70 6.05 -13.01
CA THR A 51 -1.83 7.29 -12.24
C THR A 51 -1.90 6.98 -10.73
N ALA A 52 -2.65 5.94 -10.37
CA ALA A 52 -2.75 5.53 -8.98
C ALA A 52 -1.40 5.03 -8.46
N LEU A 53 -0.67 4.29 -9.29
CA LEU A 53 0.65 3.82 -8.93
C LEU A 53 1.60 5.00 -8.69
N ILE A 54 1.62 5.98 -9.59
CA ILE A 54 2.48 7.14 -9.45
C ILE A 54 2.16 7.91 -8.17
N ALA A 55 0.87 8.08 -7.87
CA ALA A 55 0.46 8.76 -6.66
C ALA A 55 0.97 8.02 -5.42
N LYS A 56 0.89 6.70 -5.42
CA LYS A 56 1.38 5.88 -4.31
C LYS A 56 2.89 5.92 -4.21
N MET A 57 3.58 5.93 -5.31
CA MET A 57 5.04 6.07 -5.32
C MET A 57 5.47 7.38 -4.67
N LYS A 58 4.77 8.46 -4.98
CA LYS A 58 5.05 9.74 -4.35
C LYS A 58 4.77 9.71 -2.85
N LYS A 59 3.67 9.07 -2.47
CA LYS A 59 3.29 8.97 -1.07
C LYS A 59 4.35 8.24 -0.27
N TYR A 60 4.93 7.18 -0.83
CA TYR A 60 5.91 6.35 -0.13
C TYR A 60 7.36 6.69 -0.48
N HIS A 61 7.56 7.71 -1.27
CA HIS A 61 8.90 8.14 -1.69
C HIS A 61 9.65 7.03 -2.43
N LEU A 62 8.98 6.38 -3.35
CA LEU A 62 9.58 5.31 -4.16
C LEU A 62 10.01 5.78 -5.55
#